data_288a882299b1f76bf190274ed21a0414
#
_entry.id   288a882299b1f76bf190274ed21a0414
#
_cell.length_a   1.000
_cell.length_b   1.000
_cell.length_c   1.000
_cell.angle_alpha   90.00
_cell.angle_beta   90.00
_cell.angle_gamma   90.00
#
_symmetry.space_group_name_H-M   'P 1'
#
loop_
_entity.id
_entity.type
_entity.pdbx_description
1 polymer ?
#
loop_
_entity_poly.entity_id
_entity_poly.type
_entity_poly.pdbx_seq_one_letter_code
_entity_poly.pdbx_strand_id
1 'polypeptide(L)'
;MNGAEVIVDTLREQGVQVVFGLPGVHNLALWEALSRSDIRLVGVRHEQAAAYAADGYARATGRLGVAITTTGPGAANTLGAVGEAWASRSPILVIATDIATTLRRPGVYRGVLHETVGQQDLFRPVTKAVFVVDAMHELRATVGAAATAAAAAPRRPTYLQVPTDLLAATFEAQRQSVARVAEPVGAGEHAQHVAVLAAARRPLLWVGGGAIDA
;
A
#
# COMPACT_ATOMS: atom_id res chain seq x y z
N MET A 1 15.70 -6.43 -15.12
CA MET A 1 14.48 -6.56 -14.30
C MET A 1 13.31 -5.92 -15.04
N ASN A 2 12.13 -6.46 -14.93
CA ASN A 2 10.91 -5.78 -15.38
C ASN A 2 10.25 -5.02 -14.20
N GLY A 3 9.21 -4.23 -14.49
CA GLY A 3 8.57 -3.42 -13.45
C GLY A 3 7.92 -4.23 -12.34
N ALA A 4 7.37 -5.40 -12.65
CA ALA A 4 6.80 -6.29 -11.65
C ALA A 4 7.88 -6.80 -10.68
N GLU A 5 9.05 -7.17 -11.18
CA GLU A 5 10.20 -7.57 -10.36
C GLU A 5 10.71 -6.41 -9.49
N VAL A 6 10.71 -5.17 -10.01
CA VAL A 6 11.06 -3.97 -9.23
C VAL A 6 10.09 -3.76 -8.07
N ILE A 7 8.78 -3.95 -8.29
CA ILE A 7 7.78 -3.85 -7.23
C ILE A 7 8.03 -4.91 -6.15
N VAL A 8 8.20 -6.17 -6.54
CA VAL A 8 8.42 -7.29 -5.61
C VAL A 8 9.70 -7.09 -4.79
N ASP A 9 10.80 -6.68 -5.42
CA ASP A 9 12.05 -6.36 -4.75
C ASP A 9 11.87 -5.23 -3.73
N THR A 10 11.15 -4.17 -4.12
CA THR A 10 10.90 -3.04 -3.23
C THR A 10 10.05 -3.45 -2.03
N LEU A 11 9.01 -4.26 -2.24
CA LEU A 11 8.19 -4.80 -1.15
C LEU A 11 9.02 -5.65 -0.19
N ARG A 12 9.93 -6.48 -0.71
CA ARG A 12 10.86 -7.26 0.10
C ARG A 12 11.79 -6.39 0.93
N GLU A 13 12.36 -5.32 0.35
CA GLU A 13 13.18 -4.32 1.05
C GLU A 13 12.38 -3.62 2.19
N GLN A 14 11.07 -3.44 2.02
CA GLN A 14 10.16 -2.92 3.05
C GLN A 14 9.74 -3.97 4.10
N GLY A 15 10.26 -5.19 4.01
CA GLY A 15 9.99 -6.27 4.97
C GLY A 15 8.64 -6.96 4.79
N VAL A 16 8.02 -6.82 3.62
CA VAL A 16 6.78 -7.53 3.27
C VAL A 16 7.07 -9.02 3.12
N GLN A 17 6.31 -9.84 3.83
CA GLN A 17 6.47 -11.30 3.84
C GLN A 17 5.29 -12.03 3.18
N VAL A 18 4.12 -11.38 3.15
CA VAL A 18 2.89 -11.97 2.62
C VAL A 18 2.17 -10.93 1.78
N VAL A 19 1.65 -11.36 0.65
CA VAL A 19 0.79 -10.58 -0.23
C VAL A 19 -0.50 -11.35 -0.46
N PHE A 20 -1.63 -10.67 -0.37
CA PHE A 20 -2.95 -11.20 -0.66
C PHE A 20 -3.45 -10.64 -1.98
N GLY A 21 -4.11 -11.45 -2.82
CA GLY A 21 -4.57 -10.91 -4.08
C GLY A 21 -5.44 -11.83 -4.90
N LEU A 22 -5.90 -11.29 -6.04
CA LEU A 22 -6.62 -12.01 -7.07
C LEU A 22 -5.97 -11.72 -8.42
N PRO A 23 -5.64 -12.78 -9.22
CA PRO A 23 -5.10 -12.57 -10.56
C PRO A 23 -6.16 -11.98 -11.48
N GLY A 24 -5.73 -11.09 -12.35
CA GLY A 24 -6.50 -10.55 -13.47
C GLY A 24 -5.56 -10.24 -14.63
N VAL A 25 -6.11 -10.02 -15.81
CA VAL A 25 -5.31 -9.84 -17.04
C VAL A 25 -4.22 -8.78 -16.88
N HIS A 26 -4.52 -7.69 -16.17
CA HIS A 26 -3.60 -6.56 -16.06
C HIS A 26 -2.49 -6.74 -15.02
N ASN A 27 -2.61 -7.68 -14.06
CA ASN A 27 -1.62 -7.87 -13.00
C ASN A 27 -0.86 -9.21 -13.08
N LEU A 28 -0.99 -9.99 -14.16
CA LEU A 28 -0.36 -11.29 -14.30
C LEU A 28 1.17 -11.23 -14.16
N ALA A 29 1.83 -10.18 -14.65
CA ALA A 29 3.26 -10.00 -14.48
C ALA A 29 3.68 -9.90 -13.00
N LEU A 30 2.86 -9.27 -12.14
CA LEU A 30 3.09 -9.24 -10.69
C LEU A 30 2.94 -10.64 -10.07
N TRP A 31 1.96 -11.42 -10.50
CA TRP A 31 1.77 -12.79 -10.06
C TRP A 31 2.96 -13.66 -10.41
N GLU A 32 3.48 -13.51 -11.65
CA GLU A 32 4.67 -14.21 -12.09
C GLU A 32 5.91 -13.83 -11.27
N ALA A 33 6.14 -12.54 -11.03
CA ALA A 33 7.27 -12.06 -10.22
C ALA A 33 7.17 -12.54 -8.77
N LEU A 34 5.97 -12.48 -8.15
CA LEU A 34 5.73 -12.98 -6.80
C LEU A 34 5.95 -14.49 -6.68
N SER A 35 5.54 -15.28 -7.69
CA SER A 35 5.73 -16.74 -7.68
C SER A 35 7.19 -17.17 -7.67
N ARG A 36 8.10 -16.30 -8.10
CA ARG A 36 9.56 -16.51 -8.11
C ARG A 36 10.28 -15.88 -6.92
N SER A 37 9.54 -15.25 -6.01
CA SER A 37 10.08 -14.56 -4.84
C SER A 37 9.89 -15.39 -3.57
N ASP A 38 10.49 -14.94 -2.49
CA ASP A 38 10.31 -15.47 -1.13
C ASP A 38 9.07 -14.88 -0.42
N ILE A 39 8.39 -13.90 -1.02
CA ILE A 39 7.13 -13.36 -0.50
C ILE A 39 6.02 -14.37 -0.70
N ARG A 40 5.37 -14.77 0.40
CA ARG A 40 4.23 -15.68 0.33
C ARG A 40 3.05 -15.03 -0.37
N LEU A 41 2.62 -15.60 -1.49
CA LEU A 41 1.43 -15.16 -2.22
C LEU A 41 0.21 -15.97 -1.77
N VAL A 42 -0.84 -15.29 -1.30
CA VAL A 42 -2.10 -15.89 -0.89
C VAL A 42 -3.20 -15.44 -1.84
N GLY A 43 -3.64 -16.36 -2.68
CA GLY A 43 -4.75 -16.14 -3.62
C GLY A 43 -6.10 -16.19 -2.91
N VAL A 44 -6.98 -15.26 -3.27
CA VAL A 44 -8.37 -15.19 -2.80
C VAL A 44 -9.35 -15.37 -3.95
N ARG A 45 -10.66 -15.40 -3.67
CA ARG A 45 -11.71 -15.54 -4.69
C ARG A 45 -12.51 -14.26 -4.92
N HIS A 46 -12.21 -13.19 -4.18
CA HIS A 46 -12.78 -11.86 -4.33
C HIS A 46 -11.80 -10.84 -3.77
N GLU A 47 -11.64 -9.70 -4.42
CA GLU A 47 -10.62 -8.71 -4.07
C GLU A 47 -10.86 -8.07 -2.69
N GLN A 48 -12.13 -7.96 -2.28
CA GLN A 48 -12.49 -7.54 -0.93
C GLN A 48 -11.82 -8.44 0.13
N ALA A 49 -11.80 -9.76 -0.11
CA ALA A 49 -11.15 -10.70 0.80
C ALA A 49 -9.62 -10.47 0.86
N ALA A 50 -8.97 -10.07 -0.24
CA ALA A 50 -7.56 -9.72 -0.22
C ALA A 50 -7.28 -8.52 0.70
N ALA A 51 -8.08 -7.47 0.59
CA ALA A 51 -7.88 -6.27 1.40
C ALA A 51 -8.24 -6.52 2.88
N TYR A 52 -9.29 -7.30 3.20
CA TYR A 52 -9.56 -7.73 4.58
C TYR A 52 -8.49 -8.64 5.15
N ALA A 53 -7.91 -9.53 4.33
CA ALA A 53 -6.81 -10.38 4.77
C ALA A 53 -5.54 -9.57 5.07
N ALA A 54 -5.24 -8.55 4.24
CA ALA A 54 -4.17 -7.61 4.48
C ALA A 54 -4.39 -6.81 5.77
N ASP A 55 -5.63 -6.34 6.03
CA ASP A 55 -6.00 -5.65 7.27
C ASP A 55 -5.85 -6.58 8.49
N GLY A 56 -6.40 -7.79 8.44
CA GLY A 56 -6.26 -8.77 9.51
C GLY A 56 -4.81 -9.14 9.80
N TYR A 57 -3.99 -9.31 8.75
CA TYR A 57 -2.55 -9.55 8.89
C TYR A 57 -1.85 -8.37 9.58
N ALA A 58 -2.15 -7.15 9.15
CA ALA A 58 -1.55 -5.96 9.74
C ALA A 58 -1.91 -5.81 11.22
N ARG A 59 -3.17 -6.03 11.60
CA ARG A 59 -3.64 -6.00 13.00
C ARG A 59 -2.99 -7.10 13.86
N ALA A 60 -2.86 -8.30 13.32
CA ALA A 60 -2.32 -9.44 14.06
C ALA A 60 -0.80 -9.38 14.27
N THR A 61 -0.08 -8.75 13.33
CA THR A 61 1.39 -8.79 13.31
C THR A 61 2.07 -7.44 13.55
N GLY A 62 1.33 -6.33 13.51
CA GLY A 62 1.90 -4.97 13.51
C GLY A 62 2.63 -4.59 12.21
N ARG A 63 2.68 -5.49 11.21
CA ARG A 63 3.42 -5.30 9.96
C ARG A 63 2.53 -4.72 8.86
N LEU A 64 3.16 -4.23 7.79
CA LEU A 64 2.45 -3.78 6.60
C LEU A 64 1.70 -4.94 5.94
N GLY A 65 0.37 -4.83 5.81
CA GLY A 65 -0.44 -5.72 5.00
C GLY A 65 -0.47 -5.26 3.55
N VAL A 66 -0.33 -6.17 2.59
CA VAL A 66 -0.34 -5.81 1.16
C VAL A 66 -1.42 -6.59 0.43
N ALA A 67 -2.28 -5.87 -0.29
CA ALA A 67 -3.27 -6.43 -1.20
C ALA A 67 -2.96 -6.02 -2.65
N ILE A 68 -3.00 -6.98 -3.58
CA ILE A 68 -2.80 -6.73 -5.01
C ILE A 68 -4.05 -7.09 -5.78
N THR A 69 -4.53 -6.16 -6.62
CA THR A 69 -5.73 -6.33 -7.44
C THR A 69 -5.49 -5.91 -8.88
N THR A 70 -6.43 -6.27 -9.73
CA THR A 70 -6.45 -5.80 -11.11
C THR A 70 -7.13 -4.42 -11.22
N THR A 71 -7.23 -3.90 -12.43
CA THR A 71 -7.76 -2.59 -12.80
C THR A 71 -9.28 -2.50 -12.58
N GLY A 72 -9.79 -1.30 -12.39
CA GLY A 72 -11.22 -0.97 -12.43
C GLY A 72 -12.05 -1.69 -11.37
N PRO A 73 -12.93 -2.62 -11.76
CA PRO A 73 -13.77 -3.36 -10.82
C PRO A 73 -12.97 -4.09 -9.74
N GLY A 74 -11.79 -4.65 -10.08
CA GLY A 74 -10.94 -5.32 -9.12
C GLY A 74 -10.40 -4.37 -8.05
N ALA A 75 -10.00 -3.17 -8.42
CA ALA A 75 -9.61 -2.13 -7.47
C ALA A 75 -10.82 -1.68 -6.62
N ALA A 76 -11.94 -1.36 -7.25
CA ALA A 76 -13.15 -0.88 -6.59
C ALA A 76 -13.69 -1.88 -5.54
N ASN A 77 -13.61 -3.18 -5.80
CA ASN A 77 -14.03 -4.23 -4.88
C ASN A 77 -13.29 -4.21 -3.52
N THR A 78 -12.15 -3.53 -3.40
CA THR A 78 -11.40 -3.43 -2.14
C THR A 78 -11.89 -2.30 -1.23
N LEU A 79 -12.68 -1.34 -1.73
CA LEU A 79 -13.00 -0.09 -1.03
C LEU A 79 -13.61 -0.30 0.35
N GLY A 80 -14.53 -1.26 0.51
CA GLY A 80 -15.15 -1.55 1.80
C GLY A 80 -14.12 -1.97 2.85
N ALA A 81 -13.19 -2.85 2.49
CA ALA A 81 -12.14 -3.30 3.38
C ALA A 81 -11.10 -2.20 3.68
N VAL A 82 -10.78 -1.37 2.68
CA VAL A 82 -9.89 -0.22 2.86
C VAL A 82 -10.51 0.81 3.79
N GLY A 83 -11.83 1.04 3.71
CA GLY A 83 -12.57 1.90 4.63
C GLY A 83 -12.51 1.39 6.08
N GLU A 84 -12.62 0.07 6.29
CA GLU A 84 -12.45 -0.56 7.61
C GLU A 84 -11.01 -0.38 8.13
N ALA A 85 -10.02 -0.64 7.30
CA ALA A 85 -8.62 -0.43 7.65
C ALA A 85 -8.31 1.05 7.97
N TRP A 86 -8.97 1.98 7.27
CA TRP A 86 -8.90 3.41 7.58
C TRP A 86 -9.42 3.73 8.98
N ALA A 87 -10.60 3.22 9.33
CA ALA A 87 -11.21 3.44 10.65
C ALA A 87 -10.35 2.84 11.77
N SER A 88 -9.77 1.67 11.52
CA SER A 88 -8.94 0.92 12.49
C SER A 88 -7.47 1.34 12.53
N ARG A 89 -7.06 2.31 11.69
CA ARG A 89 -5.66 2.75 11.57
C ARG A 89 -4.69 1.62 11.23
N SER A 90 -5.13 0.67 10.41
CA SER A 90 -4.29 -0.44 9.97
C SER A 90 -3.36 0.00 8.84
N PRO A 91 -2.07 -0.34 8.91
CA PRO A 91 -1.13 -0.09 7.83
C PRO A 91 -1.33 -1.11 6.71
N ILE A 92 -2.11 -0.78 5.70
CA ILE A 92 -2.22 -1.60 4.50
C ILE A 92 -1.83 -0.82 3.26
N LEU A 93 -1.23 -1.50 2.30
CA LEU A 93 -0.95 -0.99 0.96
C LEU A 93 -1.80 -1.78 -0.04
N VAL A 94 -2.67 -1.08 -0.75
CA VAL A 94 -3.39 -1.66 -1.89
C VAL A 94 -2.68 -1.26 -3.16
N ILE A 95 -2.20 -2.25 -3.91
CA ILE A 95 -1.59 -2.08 -5.22
C ILE A 95 -2.61 -2.52 -6.26
N ALA A 96 -3.06 -1.60 -7.08
CA ALA A 96 -3.94 -1.89 -8.21
C ALA A 96 -3.27 -1.53 -9.53
N THR A 97 -3.56 -2.30 -10.56
CA THR A 97 -3.14 -1.93 -11.91
C THR A 97 -4.07 -0.87 -12.51
N ASP A 98 -3.61 -0.25 -13.57
CA ASP A 98 -4.38 0.64 -14.42
C ASP A 98 -4.13 0.28 -15.89
N ILE A 99 -4.93 0.85 -16.78
CA ILE A 99 -4.70 0.72 -18.22
C ILE A 99 -3.29 1.21 -18.59
N ALA A 100 -2.77 0.73 -19.71
CA ALA A 100 -1.44 1.10 -20.20
C ALA A 100 -1.31 2.63 -20.36
N THR A 101 -0.12 3.17 -20.06
CA THR A 101 0.18 4.61 -20.20
C THR A 101 -0.12 5.13 -21.60
N THR A 102 0.16 4.33 -22.63
CA THR A 102 -0.09 4.65 -24.03
C THR A 102 -1.58 4.79 -24.38
N LEU A 103 -2.47 4.25 -23.55
CA LEU A 103 -3.93 4.29 -23.71
C LEU A 103 -4.57 5.42 -22.89
N ARG A 104 -3.85 5.99 -21.93
CA ARG A 104 -4.34 7.11 -21.11
C ARG A 104 -4.42 8.38 -21.96
N ARG A 105 -5.61 8.96 -22.07
CA ARG A 105 -5.83 10.26 -22.72
C ARG A 105 -6.84 11.07 -21.92
N PRO A 106 -6.44 12.18 -21.30
CA PRO A 106 -7.36 13.03 -20.55
C PRO A 106 -8.60 13.42 -21.37
N GLY A 107 -9.78 13.23 -20.78
CA GLY A 107 -11.05 13.56 -21.41
C GLY A 107 -11.52 12.60 -22.51
N VAL A 108 -10.80 11.51 -22.78
CA VAL A 108 -11.19 10.51 -23.79
C VAL A 108 -11.39 9.15 -23.12
N TYR A 109 -12.64 8.70 -23.12
CA TYR A 109 -12.99 7.33 -22.73
C TYR A 109 -12.96 6.43 -23.97
N ARG A 110 -12.19 5.37 -23.95
CA ARG A 110 -11.93 4.51 -25.11
C ARG A 110 -12.59 3.13 -25.01
N GLY A 111 -13.18 2.80 -23.86
CA GLY A 111 -13.75 1.47 -23.63
C GLY A 111 -12.68 0.38 -23.56
N VAL A 112 -11.47 0.71 -23.13
CA VAL A 112 -10.44 -0.29 -22.84
C VAL A 112 -10.91 -1.17 -21.68
N LEU A 113 -10.54 -2.46 -21.70
CA LEU A 113 -10.93 -3.39 -20.64
C LEU A 113 -10.63 -2.80 -19.25
N HIS A 114 -11.67 -2.71 -18.41
CA HIS A 114 -11.62 -2.19 -17.05
C HIS A 114 -11.19 -0.71 -16.92
N GLU A 115 -11.17 0.04 -18.03
CA GLU A 115 -10.90 1.47 -17.99
C GLU A 115 -11.86 2.17 -17.02
N THR A 116 -11.33 2.88 -16.05
CA THR A 116 -12.10 3.62 -15.06
C THR A 116 -11.55 5.03 -14.96
N VAL A 117 -12.38 6.02 -15.27
CA VAL A 117 -11.98 7.43 -15.16
C VAL A 117 -11.76 7.77 -13.68
N GLY A 118 -10.54 8.21 -13.35
CA GLY A 118 -10.23 8.60 -11.98
C GLY A 118 -10.24 7.45 -10.98
N GLN A 119 -9.81 6.24 -11.36
CA GLN A 119 -9.76 5.08 -10.46
C GLN A 119 -9.10 5.43 -9.12
N GLN A 120 -8.01 6.19 -9.13
CA GLN A 120 -7.31 6.63 -7.93
C GLN A 120 -8.18 7.53 -7.02
N ASP A 121 -9.14 8.25 -7.57
CA ASP A 121 -9.99 9.17 -6.80
C ASP A 121 -11.01 8.43 -5.93
N LEU A 122 -11.35 7.18 -6.27
CA LEU A 122 -12.17 6.31 -5.43
C LEU A 122 -11.52 6.04 -4.07
N PHE A 123 -10.19 6.09 -3.98
CA PHE A 123 -9.44 5.76 -2.78
C PHE A 123 -9.10 6.96 -1.90
N ARG A 124 -9.17 8.20 -2.43
CA ARG A 124 -8.85 9.41 -1.65
C ARG A 124 -9.58 9.51 -0.32
N PRO A 125 -10.91 9.21 -0.23
CA PRO A 125 -11.64 9.35 1.03
C PRO A 125 -11.27 8.31 2.09
N VAL A 126 -10.69 7.17 1.70
CA VAL A 126 -10.44 6.01 2.55
C VAL A 126 -8.96 5.64 2.69
N THR A 127 -8.06 6.50 2.20
CA THR A 127 -6.61 6.30 2.31
C THR A 127 -5.89 7.55 2.80
N LYS A 128 -4.75 7.35 3.46
CA LYS A 128 -3.87 8.45 3.91
C LYS A 128 -3.22 9.17 2.73
N ALA A 129 -2.88 8.42 1.69
CA ALA A 129 -2.29 8.93 0.46
C ALA A 129 -2.58 8.00 -0.70
N VAL A 130 -2.64 8.60 -1.88
CA VAL A 130 -2.80 7.93 -3.16
C VAL A 130 -1.55 8.19 -3.98
N PHE A 131 -0.94 7.13 -4.49
CA PHE A 131 0.25 7.16 -5.32
C PHE A 131 -0.09 6.65 -6.71
N VAL A 132 0.42 7.32 -7.72
CA VAL A 132 0.25 6.92 -9.13
C VAL A 132 1.63 6.88 -9.76
N VAL A 133 1.94 5.80 -10.44
CA VAL A 133 3.16 5.68 -11.23
C VAL A 133 2.85 6.11 -12.67
N ASP A 134 3.58 7.08 -13.17
CA ASP A 134 3.41 7.56 -14.55
C ASP A 134 4.58 7.14 -15.45
N ALA A 135 5.74 6.86 -14.86
CA ALA A 135 6.93 6.47 -15.60
C ALA A 135 7.76 5.40 -14.87
N MET A 136 8.45 4.58 -15.63
CA MET A 136 9.23 3.46 -15.11
C MET A 136 10.33 3.89 -14.11
N HIS A 137 10.97 5.03 -14.32
CA HIS A 137 12.04 5.53 -13.44
C HIS A 137 11.56 5.92 -12.03
N GLU A 138 10.26 6.19 -11.86
CA GLU A 138 9.64 6.54 -10.58
C GLU A 138 9.17 5.31 -9.79
N LEU A 139 9.05 4.16 -10.45
CA LEU A 139 8.36 2.99 -9.92
C LEU A 139 8.89 2.57 -8.55
N ARG A 140 10.20 2.35 -8.40
CA ARG A 140 10.82 1.92 -7.13
C ARG A 140 10.57 2.94 -6.01
N ALA A 141 10.82 4.21 -6.28
CA ALA A 141 10.65 5.27 -5.29
C ALA A 141 9.19 5.40 -4.86
N THR A 142 8.25 5.34 -5.80
CA THR A 142 6.81 5.46 -5.54
C THR A 142 6.28 4.27 -4.74
N VAL A 143 6.68 3.04 -5.05
CA VAL A 143 6.33 1.83 -4.27
C VAL A 143 6.85 1.96 -2.84
N GLY A 144 8.11 2.33 -2.67
CA GLY A 144 8.73 2.52 -1.36
C GLY A 144 8.05 3.62 -0.55
N ALA A 145 7.74 4.75 -1.18
CA ALA A 145 7.01 5.85 -0.55
C ALA A 145 5.60 5.44 -0.09
N ALA A 146 4.87 4.68 -0.92
CA ALA A 146 3.55 4.20 -0.59
C ALA A 146 3.57 3.25 0.62
N ALA A 147 4.51 2.30 0.66
CA ALA A 147 4.70 1.38 1.77
C ALA A 147 5.10 2.11 3.07
N THR A 148 6.08 3.01 2.98
CA THR A 148 6.52 3.83 4.11
C THR A 148 5.41 4.71 4.66
N ALA A 149 4.64 5.35 3.79
CA ALA A 149 3.52 6.21 4.19
C ALA A 149 2.43 5.42 4.94
N ALA A 150 2.11 4.20 4.53
CA ALA A 150 1.14 3.35 5.24
C ALA A 150 1.62 3.01 6.66
N ALA A 151 2.90 2.65 6.79
CA ALA A 151 3.50 2.23 8.05
C ALA A 151 3.81 3.39 9.02
N ALA A 152 4.03 4.60 8.51
CA ALA A 152 4.33 5.78 9.31
C ALA A 152 3.13 6.23 10.16
N ALA A 153 3.40 6.72 11.37
CA ALA A 153 2.38 7.25 12.26
C ALA A 153 1.73 8.55 11.70
N PRO A 154 0.42 8.76 11.86
CA PRO A 154 -0.57 7.76 12.23
C PRO A 154 -0.72 6.72 11.11
N ARG A 155 -0.62 5.42 11.46
CA ARG A 155 -0.76 4.32 10.49
C ARG A 155 -2.13 4.37 9.82
N ARG A 156 -2.17 4.19 8.51
CA ARG A 156 -3.43 4.16 7.73
C ARG A 156 -3.19 3.54 6.35
N PRO A 157 -4.25 3.11 5.66
CA PRO A 157 -4.13 2.60 4.30
C PRO A 157 -3.49 3.60 3.34
N THR A 158 -2.76 3.07 2.38
CA THR A 158 -2.33 3.77 1.16
C THR A 158 -2.77 3.01 -0.08
N TYR A 159 -2.91 3.71 -1.17
CA TYR A 159 -3.25 3.17 -2.46
C TYR A 159 -2.15 3.49 -3.47
N LEU A 160 -1.76 2.50 -4.25
CA LEU A 160 -0.78 2.62 -5.32
C LEU A 160 -1.38 2.14 -6.64
N GLN A 161 -1.34 2.97 -7.66
CA GLN A 161 -1.79 2.66 -9.01
C GLN A 161 -0.62 2.53 -9.96
N VAL A 162 -0.55 1.40 -10.68
CA VAL A 162 0.54 1.10 -11.61
C VAL A 162 -0.03 0.71 -12.98
N PRO A 163 0.34 1.41 -14.07
CA PRO A 163 -0.03 1.04 -15.42
C PRO A 163 0.47 -0.35 -15.79
N THR A 164 -0.36 -1.13 -16.50
CA THR A 164 -0.05 -2.52 -16.84
C THR A 164 1.16 -2.66 -17.76
N ASP A 165 1.40 -1.71 -18.66
CA ASP A 165 2.57 -1.73 -19.56
C ASP A 165 3.90 -1.54 -18.80
N LEU A 166 3.90 -0.78 -17.70
CA LEU A 166 5.09 -0.62 -16.87
C LEU A 166 5.47 -1.90 -16.13
N LEU A 167 4.53 -2.80 -15.86
CA LEU A 167 4.83 -4.08 -15.20
C LEU A 167 5.71 -4.98 -16.08
N ALA A 168 5.51 -4.96 -17.38
CA ALA A 168 6.25 -5.77 -18.34
C ALA A 168 7.50 -5.04 -18.91
N ALA A 169 7.58 -3.72 -18.75
CA ALA A 169 8.67 -2.92 -19.29
C ALA A 169 10.01 -3.27 -18.63
N THR A 170 11.06 -3.45 -19.45
CA THR A 170 12.40 -3.75 -18.96
C THR A 170 13.07 -2.50 -18.42
N PHE A 171 13.70 -2.61 -17.26
CA PHE A 171 14.41 -1.53 -16.58
C PHE A 171 15.87 -1.90 -16.32
N GLU A 172 16.80 -1.02 -16.68
CA GLU A 172 18.16 -1.11 -16.20
C GLU A 172 18.22 -0.56 -14.77
N ALA A 173 18.37 -1.46 -13.81
CA ALA A 173 18.26 -1.16 -12.40
C ALA A 173 19.35 -0.20 -11.92
N GLN A 174 19.03 1.07 -11.72
CA GLN A 174 19.75 1.88 -10.74
C GLN A 174 19.27 1.49 -9.34
N ARG A 175 20.12 0.83 -8.56
CA ARG A 175 19.86 0.54 -7.15
C ARG A 175 19.89 1.85 -6.35
N GLN A 176 18.78 2.54 -6.29
CA GLN A 176 18.58 3.58 -5.27
C GLN A 176 17.96 2.89 -4.05
N SER A 177 18.68 2.84 -2.95
CA SER A 177 18.12 2.37 -1.70
C SER A 177 17.05 3.36 -1.23
N VAL A 178 15.84 2.89 -1.06
CA VAL A 178 14.77 3.70 -0.44
C VAL A 178 15.06 3.72 1.06
N ALA A 179 15.39 4.88 1.61
CA ALA A 179 15.67 5.03 3.02
C ALA A 179 14.44 4.64 3.85
N ARG A 180 14.66 3.75 4.80
CA ARG A 180 13.67 3.41 5.82
C ARG A 180 13.62 4.56 6.81
N VAL A 181 12.63 5.42 6.72
CA VAL A 181 12.45 6.50 7.69
C VAL A 181 11.66 5.97 8.88
N ALA A 182 12.37 5.55 9.92
CA ALA A 182 11.84 5.54 11.28
C ALA A 182 12.35 6.81 11.95
N GLU A 183 11.54 7.85 12.07
CA GLU A 183 11.87 8.97 12.94
C GLU A 183 11.54 8.59 14.39
N PRO A 184 12.51 8.59 15.29
CA PRO A 184 12.21 8.48 16.71
C PRO A 184 11.54 9.79 17.16
N VAL A 185 10.39 9.66 17.81
CA VAL A 185 9.75 10.79 18.50
C VAL A 185 10.75 11.33 19.54
N GLY A 186 11.14 12.61 19.41
CA GLY A 186 12.13 13.22 20.27
C GLY A 186 11.70 13.23 21.74
N ALA A 187 12.55 12.74 22.63
CA ALA A 187 12.29 12.66 24.07
C ALA A 187 12.02 14.05 24.73
N GLY A 188 12.33 15.15 24.05
CA GLY A 188 12.16 16.51 24.58
C GLY A 188 10.74 17.05 24.61
N GLU A 189 9.84 16.56 23.77
CA GLU A 189 8.45 17.07 23.69
C GLU A 189 7.55 16.56 24.80
N HIS A 190 7.99 15.60 25.61
CA HIS A 190 7.15 14.94 26.61
C HIS A 190 7.32 15.45 28.03
N ALA A 191 8.30 16.31 28.32
CA ALA A 191 8.61 16.79 29.66
C ALA A 191 7.40 17.43 30.35
N GLN A 192 6.62 18.23 29.63
CA GLN A 192 5.40 18.85 30.15
C GLN A 192 4.31 17.82 30.47
N HIS A 193 4.12 16.82 29.66
CA HIS A 193 3.14 15.75 29.88
C HIS A 193 3.54 14.87 31.06
N VAL A 194 4.83 14.56 31.21
CA VAL A 194 5.38 13.84 32.35
C VAL A 194 5.16 14.62 33.65
N ALA A 195 5.38 15.93 33.65
CA ALA A 195 5.17 16.79 34.83
C ALA A 195 3.68 16.81 35.25
N VAL A 196 2.75 16.88 34.28
CA VAL A 196 1.29 16.83 34.55
C VAL A 196 0.91 15.48 35.17
N LEU A 197 1.41 14.37 34.63
CA LEU A 197 1.11 13.03 35.16
C LEU A 197 1.71 12.84 36.55
N ALA A 198 2.95 13.31 36.80
CA ALA A 198 3.61 13.22 38.09
C ALA A 198 2.90 14.03 39.18
N ALA A 199 2.26 15.15 38.84
CA ALA A 199 1.50 15.98 39.77
C ALA A 199 0.07 15.46 40.02
N ALA A 200 -0.43 14.54 39.22
CA ALA A 200 -1.82 14.06 39.30
C ALA A 200 -2.00 13.08 40.47
N ARG A 201 -3.03 13.32 41.29
CA ARG A 201 -3.39 12.41 42.40
C ARG A 201 -4.10 11.13 41.97
N ARG A 202 -4.83 11.18 40.85
CA ARG A 202 -5.62 10.06 40.31
C ARG A 202 -5.59 10.12 38.77
N PRO A 203 -4.42 9.85 38.14
CA PRO A 203 -4.33 9.91 36.68
C PRO A 203 -5.14 8.80 36.04
N LEU A 204 -5.86 9.13 34.95
CA LEU A 204 -6.50 8.16 34.05
C LEU A 204 -5.83 8.28 32.69
N LEU A 205 -5.25 7.20 32.20
CA LEU A 205 -4.68 7.12 30.85
C LEU A 205 -5.69 6.43 29.93
N TRP A 206 -6.21 7.18 28.95
CA TRP A 206 -7.02 6.60 27.88
C TRP A 206 -6.14 6.31 26.69
N VAL A 207 -5.86 5.03 26.45
CA VAL A 207 -4.89 4.56 25.44
C VAL A 207 -5.66 3.96 24.26
N GLY A 208 -5.37 4.45 23.05
CA GLY A 208 -5.93 3.92 21.81
C GLY A 208 -4.95 3.02 21.05
N GLY A 209 -5.39 2.48 19.90
CA GLY A 209 -4.60 1.56 19.09
C GLY A 209 -3.23 2.08 18.62
N GLY A 210 -3.03 3.40 18.62
CA GLY A 210 -1.72 3.98 18.28
C GLY A 210 -0.61 3.79 19.34
N ALA A 211 -0.97 3.29 20.53
CA ALA A 211 -0.03 3.02 21.61
C ALA A 211 0.31 1.52 21.78
N ILE A 212 -0.19 0.65 20.87
CA ILE A 212 0.04 -0.80 20.99
C ILE A 212 1.53 -1.16 20.86
N ASP A 213 2.27 -0.39 20.08
CA ASP A 213 3.70 -0.61 19.79
C ASP A 213 4.60 0.44 20.48
N ALA A 214 4.09 1.19 21.45
CA ALA A 214 4.83 2.23 22.17
C ALA A 214 5.57 1.67 23.39
#